data_98ad66be87450f37b6c8a5e61e015ade
#
_entry.id   98ad66be87450f37b6c8a5e61e015ade
#
_cell.length_a   1.000
_cell.length_b   1.000
_cell.length_c   1.000
_cell.angle_alpha   90.00
_cell.angle_beta   90.00
_cell.angle_gamma   90.00
#
_symmetry.space_group_name_H-M   'P 1'
#
loop_
_entity.id
_entity.type
_entity.pdbx_description
1 polymer ?
#
loop_
_entity_poly.entity_id
_entity_poly.type
_entity_poly.pdbx_seq_one_letter_code
_entity_poly.pdbx_strand_id
1 'polypeptide(L)'
;MLTMGSLFDGIGGFPLAAIRNDVTPVWASEIEAFPIEVTKERFPDMIHVGDITKLNGAALPPVDIICGGSPCQDLSVAGARAGLAGARSGLFMEQVRIVREMRNADKRNGRTAHLIRPRFMVWENGATRS
;
A
#
# COMPACT_ATOMS: atom_id res chain seq x y z
N MET A 1 -19.59 0.60 1.90
CA MET A 1 -18.45 -0.05 2.53
C MET A 1 -17.15 0.48 1.94
N LEU A 2 -16.19 0.78 2.77
CA LEU A 2 -14.90 1.29 2.30
C LEU A 2 -14.03 0.17 1.77
N THR A 3 -13.22 0.49 0.77
CA THR A 3 -12.27 -0.45 0.17
C THR A 3 -10.84 0.03 0.39
N MET A 4 -9.89 -0.90 0.38
CA MET A 4 -8.50 -0.59 0.71
C MET A 4 -7.53 -1.31 -0.23
N GLY A 5 -6.47 -0.59 -0.61
CA GLY A 5 -5.29 -1.17 -1.23
C GLY A 5 -4.12 -1.09 -0.26
N SER A 6 -3.32 -2.13 -0.19
CA SER A 6 -2.19 -2.22 0.73
C SER A 6 -0.89 -2.22 -0.04
N LEU A 7 0.05 -1.37 0.35
CA LEU A 7 1.39 -1.32 -0.23
C LEU A 7 2.40 -1.84 0.78
N PHE A 8 3.40 -2.58 0.29
CA PHE A 8 4.43 -3.16 1.15
C PHE A 8 3.80 -4.04 2.22
N ASP A 9 2.93 -4.94 1.78
CA ASP A 9 1.96 -5.61 2.61
C ASP A 9 2.56 -6.55 3.67
N GLY A 10 3.69 -7.17 3.40
CA GLY A 10 4.23 -8.17 4.29
C GLY A 10 3.27 -9.34 4.44
N ILE A 11 2.99 -9.75 5.66
CA ILE A 11 2.13 -10.90 5.93
C ILE A 11 0.65 -10.52 6.09
N GLY A 12 0.27 -9.33 5.67
CA GLY A 12 -1.14 -8.96 5.62
C GLY A 12 -1.69 -8.26 6.86
N GLY A 13 -0.85 -7.50 7.55
CA GLY A 13 -1.30 -6.75 8.74
C GLY A 13 -2.38 -5.72 8.42
N PHE A 14 -2.20 -4.95 7.36
CA PHE A 14 -3.22 -3.97 6.96
C PHE A 14 -4.51 -4.64 6.49
N PRO A 15 -4.47 -5.67 5.62
CA PRO A 15 -5.69 -6.37 5.26
C PRO A 15 -6.44 -6.96 6.46
N LEU A 16 -5.73 -7.51 7.42
CA LEU A 16 -6.36 -8.04 8.62
C LEU A 16 -7.06 -6.93 9.42
N ALA A 17 -6.38 -5.80 9.60
CA ALA A 17 -6.97 -4.66 10.29
C ALA A 17 -8.20 -4.14 9.55
N ALA A 18 -8.13 -4.11 8.23
CA ALA A 18 -9.26 -3.67 7.40
C ALA A 18 -10.48 -4.55 7.64
N ILE A 19 -10.33 -5.85 7.59
CA ILE A 19 -11.44 -6.78 7.78
C ILE A 19 -12.06 -6.61 9.16
N ARG A 20 -11.23 -6.42 10.18
CA ARG A 20 -11.71 -6.21 11.56
C ARG A 20 -12.47 -4.90 11.73
N ASN A 21 -12.33 -3.97 10.79
CA ASN A 21 -12.99 -2.68 10.83
C ASN A 21 -13.98 -2.49 9.69
N ASP A 22 -14.45 -3.58 9.10
CA ASP A 22 -15.44 -3.58 8.03
C ASP A 22 -14.97 -2.84 6.77
N VAL A 23 -13.66 -2.86 6.52
CA VAL A 23 -13.06 -2.35 5.28
C VAL A 23 -12.65 -3.54 4.44
N THR A 24 -12.96 -3.51 3.15
CA THR A 24 -12.65 -4.63 2.25
C THR A 24 -11.28 -4.44 1.60
N PRO A 25 -10.31 -5.32 1.87
CA PRO A 25 -9.02 -5.26 1.16
C PRO A 25 -9.21 -5.81 -0.25
N VAL A 26 -8.95 -4.95 -1.25
CA VAL A 26 -9.16 -5.29 -2.65
C VAL A 26 -7.88 -5.81 -3.29
N TRP A 27 -6.75 -5.15 -3.04
CA TRP A 27 -5.48 -5.57 -3.62
C TRP A 27 -4.32 -5.24 -2.68
N ALA A 28 -3.20 -5.92 -2.91
CA ALA A 28 -1.98 -5.72 -2.13
C ALA A 28 -0.77 -5.77 -3.04
N SER A 29 0.23 -4.95 -2.73
CA SER A 29 1.52 -4.92 -3.41
C SER A 29 2.57 -5.51 -2.49
N GLU A 30 3.24 -6.55 -2.95
CA GLU A 30 4.33 -7.21 -2.23
C GLU A 30 5.16 -8.00 -3.23
N ILE A 31 6.47 -8.05 -3.06
CA ILE A 31 7.35 -8.77 -3.97
C ILE A 31 7.95 -10.04 -3.36
N GLU A 32 7.90 -10.19 -2.06
CA GLU A 32 8.45 -11.36 -1.40
C GLU A 32 7.49 -12.54 -1.52
N ALA A 33 8.00 -13.70 -1.93
CA ALA A 33 7.16 -14.86 -2.18
C ALA A 33 6.47 -15.38 -0.93
N PHE A 34 7.18 -15.45 0.19
CA PHE A 34 6.60 -16.01 1.41
C PHE A 34 5.43 -15.18 1.95
N PRO A 35 5.56 -13.86 2.11
CA PRO A 35 4.40 -13.07 2.52
C PRO A 35 3.23 -13.16 1.55
N ILE A 36 3.50 -13.23 0.24
CA ILE A 36 2.43 -13.37 -0.75
C ILE A 36 1.65 -14.66 -0.51
N GLU A 37 2.34 -15.78 -0.29
CA GLU A 37 1.67 -17.06 -0.04
C GLU A 37 0.83 -17.02 1.22
N VAL A 38 1.33 -16.40 2.28
CA VAL A 38 0.59 -16.26 3.53
C VAL A 38 -0.69 -15.47 3.32
N THR A 39 -0.60 -14.36 2.62
CA THR A 39 -1.77 -13.51 2.40
C THR A 39 -2.76 -14.12 1.42
N LYS A 40 -2.31 -14.89 0.44
CA LYS A 40 -3.23 -15.61 -0.45
C LYS A 40 -4.08 -16.61 0.32
N GLU A 41 -3.50 -17.26 1.31
CA GLU A 41 -4.22 -18.21 2.14
C GLU A 41 -5.24 -17.50 3.03
N ARG A 42 -4.86 -16.37 3.62
CA ARG A 42 -5.72 -15.63 4.54
C ARG A 42 -6.78 -14.79 3.84
N PHE A 43 -6.46 -14.27 2.68
CA PHE A 43 -7.33 -13.34 1.95
C PHE A 43 -7.43 -13.80 0.49
N PRO A 44 -8.13 -14.88 0.23
CA PRO A 44 -8.14 -15.48 -1.12
C PRO A 44 -8.76 -14.59 -2.18
N ASP A 45 -9.62 -13.65 -1.79
CA ASP A 45 -10.27 -12.75 -2.75
C ASP A 45 -9.47 -11.48 -3.04
N MET A 46 -8.35 -11.27 -2.33
CA MET A 46 -7.53 -10.10 -2.51
C MET A 46 -6.57 -10.30 -3.69
N ILE A 47 -6.50 -9.30 -4.57
CA ILE A 47 -5.64 -9.36 -5.75
C ILE A 47 -4.22 -8.97 -5.38
N HIS A 48 -3.24 -9.74 -5.83
CA HIS A 48 -1.82 -9.40 -5.65
C HIS A 48 -1.33 -8.72 -6.92
N VAL A 49 -0.88 -7.47 -6.77
CA VAL A 49 -0.55 -6.63 -7.92
C VAL A 49 0.95 -6.48 -8.19
N GLY A 50 1.79 -7.03 -7.32
CA GLY A 50 3.22 -7.13 -7.56
C GLY A 50 4.03 -5.95 -7.06
N ASP A 51 5.09 -5.63 -7.79
CA ASP A 51 6.10 -4.64 -7.38
C ASP A 51 5.59 -3.21 -7.58
N ILE A 52 5.54 -2.43 -6.50
CA ILE A 52 5.03 -1.07 -6.54
C ILE A 52 5.79 -0.18 -7.53
N THR A 53 7.07 -0.41 -7.72
CA THR A 53 7.86 0.43 -8.64
C THR A 53 7.44 0.26 -10.09
N LYS A 54 6.75 -0.82 -10.40
CA LYS A 54 6.28 -1.14 -11.75
C LYS A 54 4.78 -0.90 -11.93
N LEU A 55 4.09 -0.48 -10.88
CA LEU A 55 2.65 -0.29 -10.94
C LEU A 55 2.29 1.07 -11.53
N ASN A 56 1.19 1.06 -12.27
CA ASN A 56 0.53 2.28 -12.72
C ASN A 56 -0.77 2.42 -11.94
N GLY A 57 -0.88 3.46 -11.12
CA GLY A 57 -2.06 3.67 -10.29
C GLY A 57 -3.34 3.79 -11.11
N ALA A 58 -3.25 4.31 -12.33
CA ALA A 58 -4.41 4.43 -13.19
C ALA A 58 -4.99 3.07 -13.62
N ALA A 59 -4.19 2.01 -13.58
CA ALA A 59 -4.61 0.67 -13.97
C ALA A 59 -5.07 -0.18 -12.78
N LEU A 60 -4.89 0.30 -11.55
CA LEU A 60 -5.30 -0.45 -10.36
C LEU A 60 -6.80 -0.27 -10.09
N PRO A 61 -7.45 -1.28 -9.51
CA PRO A 61 -8.84 -1.12 -9.08
C PRO A 61 -8.96 0.02 -8.09
N PRO A 62 -9.85 0.98 -8.30
CA PRO A 62 -9.99 2.13 -7.40
C PRO A 62 -10.41 1.69 -6.00
N VAL A 63 -9.80 2.32 -5.00
CA VAL A 63 -10.09 2.04 -3.59
C VAL A 63 -10.19 3.33 -2.82
N ASP A 64 -10.85 3.29 -1.66
CA ASP A 64 -11.05 4.47 -0.83
C ASP A 64 -9.84 4.80 0.02
N ILE A 65 -9.08 3.78 0.43
CA ILE A 65 -7.96 3.92 1.36
C ILE A 65 -6.73 3.26 0.77
N ILE A 66 -5.60 3.94 0.83
CA ILE A 66 -4.31 3.34 0.53
C ILE A 66 -3.49 3.32 1.80
N CYS A 67 -3.07 2.13 2.22
CA CYS A 67 -2.20 1.95 3.38
C CYS A 67 -0.82 1.51 2.93
N GLY A 68 0.20 1.98 3.62
CA GLY A 68 1.56 1.54 3.37
C GLY A 68 2.45 1.80 4.57
N GLY A 69 3.61 1.19 4.57
CA GLY A 69 4.58 1.39 5.64
C GLY A 69 5.97 0.98 5.19
N SER A 70 6.98 1.44 5.90
CA SER A 70 8.35 1.07 5.55
C SER A 70 8.64 -0.36 6.00
N PRO A 71 9.34 -1.14 5.17
CA PRO A 71 9.79 -2.47 5.57
C PRO A 71 10.73 -2.36 6.77
N CYS A 72 10.46 -3.12 7.81
CA CYS A 72 11.25 -3.05 9.04
C CYS A 72 12.57 -3.78 8.95
N GLN A 73 12.63 -4.85 8.17
CA GLN A 73 13.79 -5.72 8.16
C GLN A 73 15.06 -5.05 7.66
N ASP A 74 14.95 -3.99 6.90
CA ASP A 74 16.10 -3.32 6.33
C ASP A 74 16.67 -2.23 7.23
N LEU A 75 16.10 -2.05 8.40
CA LEU A 75 16.40 -0.90 9.25
C LEU A 75 17.39 -1.22 10.36
N SER A 76 17.93 -2.42 10.39
CA SER A 76 18.76 -2.86 11.49
C SER A 76 20.25 -2.54 11.34
N VAL A 77 20.70 -2.18 10.15
CA VAL A 77 22.13 -2.00 9.88
C VAL A 77 22.54 -0.56 10.14
N ALA A 78 23.37 -0.35 11.13
CA ALA A 78 23.78 1.00 11.54
C ALA A 78 24.44 1.79 10.41
N GLY A 79 25.29 1.14 9.62
CA GLY A 79 25.99 1.82 8.54
C GLY A 79 25.09 2.26 7.40
N ALA A 80 23.86 1.81 7.40
CA ALA A 80 22.92 2.12 6.33
C ALA A 80 21.95 3.26 6.69
N ARG A 81 22.19 3.98 7.77
CA ARG A 81 21.24 4.98 8.22
C ARG A 81 20.85 6.00 7.16
N ALA A 82 21.85 6.53 6.46
CA ALA A 82 21.56 7.49 5.41
C ALA A 82 20.80 6.83 4.27
N GLY A 83 21.19 5.61 3.91
CA GLY A 83 20.49 4.85 2.89
C GLY A 83 19.07 4.49 3.31
N LEU A 84 18.89 4.18 4.59
CA LEU A 84 17.55 3.86 5.11
C LEU A 84 16.61 5.04 5.02
N ALA A 85 17.08 6.22 5.38
CA ALA A 85 16.26 7.43 5.27
C ALA A 85 15.86 7.66 3.81
N GLY A 86 16.81 7.50 2.89
CA GLY A 86 16.54 7.63 1.47
C GLY A 86 15.59 6.56 0.96
N ALA A 87 15.80 5.31 1.37
CA ALA A 87 14.93 4.21 0.94
C ALA A 87 13.50 4.40 1.43
N ARG A 88 13.32 4.79 2.69
CA ARG A 88 11.99 5.06 3.23
C ARG A 88 11.33 6.22 2.53
N SER A 89 12.09 7.29 2.29
CA SER A 89 11.58 8.44 1.55
C SER A 89 11.15 8.02 0.15
N GLY A 90 11.95 7.17 -0.51
CA GLY A 90 11.62 6.67 -1.84
C GLY A 90 10.34 5.84 -1.85
N LEU A 91 10.19 4.95 -0.88
CA LEU A 91 8.98 4.12 -0.78
C LEU A 91 7.75 4.96 -0.49
N PHE A 92 7.88 5.94 0.40
CA PHE A 92 6.78 6.85 0.66
C PHE A 92 6.40 7.63 -0.60
N MET A 93 7.38 8.07 -1.36
CA MET A 93 7.11 8.80 -2.61
C MET A 93 6.43 7.89 -3.64
N GLU A 94 6.75 6.60 -3.64
CA GLU A 94 6.03 5.66 -4.50
C GLU A 94 4.55 5.57 -4.10
N GLN A 95 4.25 5.56 -2.82
CA GLN A 95 2.86 5.58 -2.38
C GLN A 95 2.17 6.87 -2.83
N VAL A 96 2.83 8.01 -2.68
CA VAL A 96 2.29 9.29 -3.13
C VAL A 96 2.03 9.26 -4.64
N ARG A 97 2.95 8.69 -5.41
CA ARG A 97 2.80 8.55 -6.86
C ARG A 97 1.55 7.74 -7.21
N ILE A 98 1.40 6.58 -6.59
CA ILE A 98 0.24 5.69 -6.84
C ILE A 98 -1.06 6.41 -6.52
N VAL A 99 -1.12 7.08 -5.38
CA VAL A 99 -2.32 7.83 -4.99
C VAL A 99 -2.65 8.91 -6.02
N ARG A 100 -1.64 9.66 -6.47
CA ARG A 100 -1.84 10.71 -7.46
C ARG A 100 -2.34 10.14 -8.79
N GLU A 101 -1.73 9.05 -9.26
CA GLU A 101 -2.15 8.41 -10.50
C GLU A 101 -3.58 7.90 -10.43
N MET A 102 -3.94 7.30 -9.30
CA MET A 102 -5.30 6.81 -9.08
C MET A 102 -6.31 7.95 -9.06
N ARG A 103 -6.00 9.03 -8.34
CA ARG A 103 -6.91 10.16 -8.25
C ARG A 103 -7.10 10.84 -9.60
N ASN A 104 -6.03 10.97 -10.38
CA ASN A 104 -6.13 11.54 -11.72
C ASN A 104 -6.99 10.66 -12.64
N ALA A 105 -6.85 9.36 -12.55
CA ALA A 105 -7.67 8.44 -13.33
C ALA A 105 -9.15 8.52 -12.90
N ASP A 106 -9.39 8.60 -11.61
CA ASP A 106 -10.77 8.68 -11.09
C ASP A 106 -11.46 9.96 -11.56
N LYS A 107 -10.71 11.07 -11.60
CA LYS A 107 -11.22 12.33 -12.19
C LYS A 107 -11.57 12.16 -13.65
N ARG A 108 -10.69 11.55 -14.43
CA ARG A 108 -10.93 11.31 -15.87
C ARG A 108 -12.18 10.45 -16.08
N ASN A 109 -12.48 9.58 -15.12
CA ASN A 109 -13.65 8.71 -15.18
C ASN A 109 -14.92 9.34 -14.61
N GLY A 110 -14.87 10.63 -14.27
CA GLY A 110 -16.06 11.38 -13.90
C GLY A 110 -16.28 11.66 -12.43
N ARG A 111 -15.42 11.14 -11.55
CA ARG A 111 -15.53 11.45 -10.12
C ARG A 111 -15.12 12.88 -9.84
N THR A 112 -15.79 13.52 -8.89
CA THR A 112 -15.55 14.92 -8.56
C THR A 112 -15.46 15.14 -7.06
N ALA A 113 -14.74 16.20 -6.67
CA ALA A 113 -14.66 16.70 -5.31
C ALA A 113 -14.25 15.61 -4.31
N HIS A 114 -14.98 15.47 -3.22
CA HIS A 114 -14.65 14.51 -2.16
C HIS A 114 -14.90 13.05 -2.53
N LEU A 115 -15.49 12.79 -3.69
CA LEU A 115 -15.72 11.41 -4.17
C LEU A 115 -14.52 10.84 -4.92
N ILE A 116 -13.52 11.66 -5.24
CA ILE A 116 -12.33 11.19 -5.94
C ILE A 116 -11.55 10.24 -5.04
N ARG A 117 -11.18 9.08 -5.57
CA ARG A 117 -10.51 8.01 -4.80
C ARG A 117 -9.03 7.89 -5.16
N PRO A 118 -8.17 7.49 -4.24
CA PRO A 118 -8.44 7.25 -2.83
C PRO A 118 -8.70 8.54 -2.08
N ARG A 119 -9.52 8.43 -1.03
CA ARG A 119 -9.85 9.57 -0.17
C ARG A 119 -8.91 9.68 1.01
N PHE A 120 -8.32 8.57 1.42
CA PHE A 120 -7.44 8.51 2.59
C PHE A 120 -6.15 7.79 2.25
N MET A 121 -5.06 8.29 2.81
CA MET A 121 -3.75 7.68 2.69
C MET A 121 -3.16 7.51 4.09
N VAL A 122 -2.73 6.28 4.41
CA VAL A 122 -2.16 5.97 5.71
C VAL A 122 -0.74 5.47 5.51
N TRP A 123 0.20 6.02 6.25
CA TRP A 123 1.59 5.58 6.21
C TRP A 123 2.07 5.25 7.63
N GLU A 124 2.55 4.03 7.81
CA GLU A 124 3.14 3.62 9.08
C GLU A 124 4.64 3.75 9.00
N ASN A 125 5.22 4.47 9.96
CA ASN A 125 6.66 4.61 10.04
C ASN A 125 7.21 3.65 11.08
N GLY A 126 7.63 2.47 10.61
CA GLY A 126 8.15 1.43 11.49
C GLY A 126 9.51 1.73 12.09
N ALA A 127 10.20 2.74 11.58
CA ALA A 127 11.55 3.06 12.05
C ALA A 127 11.58 3.66 13.46
N THR A 128 10.46 4.15 13.94
CA THR A 128 10.41 4.70 15.29
C THR A 128 10.32 3.63 16.36
N ARG A 129 10.17 2.39 15.97
CA ARG A 129 10.13 1.29 16.93
C ARG A 129 11.53 1.01 17.45
N SER A 130 11.66 1.00 18.69
CA SER A 130 12.92 0.69 19.33
C SER A 130 12.97 -0.75 19.84
#